data_064e20bd3dea3842a0828d01385875d9
#
_entry.id   064e20bd3dea3842a0828d01385875d9
#
_cell.length_a   1.000
_cell.length_b   1.000
_cell.length_c   1.000
_cell.angle_alpha   90.00
_cell.angle_beta   90.00
_cell.angle_gamma   90.00
#
_symmetry.space_group_name_H-M   'P 1'
#
loop_
_entity.id
_entity.type
_entity.pdbx_description
1 polymer ?
#
loop_
_entity_poly.entity_id
_entity_poly.type
_entity_poly.pdbx_seq_one_letter_code
_entity_poly.pdbx_strand_id
1 'polypeptide(L)'
;MEKAKDINEMLDLCPKNVIIRDNVIKAWHKINSSKYKKIVCTISGGSDSDIMLDLVWRCDINNKVDYVWFDTGLEYQATKDQLKYLEEKYGITITTYKAIKAIPLSCKEYGQPFIAKKTSDYIHRLQRHGFIWEDKSFEELVQTYPNCRSALMWWCNTNQSDQFNIRRNKGLKEFMIENPPDFLISDKCCSYAKKNVLHKLLSSFARRLCSISQR
;
A
#
# COMPACT_ATOMS: atom_id res chain seq x y z
N MET A 1 -8.83 -19.04 -20.81
CA MET A 1 -8.56 -19.71 -19.50
C MET A 1 -9.91 -20.00 -18.85
N GLU A 2 -10.01 -21.01 -17.99
CA GLU A 2 -11.26 -21.37 -17.31
C GLU A 2 -11.13 -21.12 -15.81
N LYS A 3 -12.25 -20.73 -15.18
CA LYS A 3 -12.35 -20.62 -13.71
C LYS A 3 -12.50 -22.03 -13.12
N ALA A 4 -11.99 -22.22 -11.91
CA ALA A 4 -12.23 -23.46 -11.17
C ALA A 4 -13.71 -23.60 -10.80
N LYS A 5 -14.31 -24.77 -10.95
CA LYS A 5 -15.71 -25.01 -10.61
C LYS A 5 -15.91 -25.22 -9.10
N ASP A 6 -14.91 -25.83 -8.47
CA ASP A 6 -14.88 -26.08 -7.03
C ASP A 6 -13.46 -25.99 -6.46
N ILE A 7 -13.34 -26.17 -5.15
CA ILE A 7 -12.06 -26.10 -4.44
C ILE A 7 -11.10 -27.22 -4.85
N ASN A 8 -11.59 -28.41 -5.22
CA ASN A 8 -10.72 -29.52 -5.58
C ASN A 8 -10.06 -29.25 -6.93
N GLU A 9 -10.84 -28.81 -7.92
CA GLU A 9 -10.32 -28.39 -9.22
C GLU A 9 -9.29 -27.26 -9.05
N MET A 10 -9.56 -26.26 -8.15
CA MET A 10 -8.59 -25.22 -7.85
C MET A 10 -7.29 -25.76 -7.26
N LEU A 11 -7.37 -26.75 -6.38
CA LEU A 11 -6.20 -27.37 -5.75
C LEU A 11 -5.40 -28.25 -6.73
N ASP A 12 -6.03 -28.84 -7.73
CA ASP A 12 -5.36 -29.62 -8.77
C ASP A 12 -4.51 -28.73 -9.70
N LEU A 13 -4.90 -27.47 -9.85
CA LEU A 13 -4.13 -26.46 -10.60
C LEU A 13 -2.93 -25.91 -9.82
N CYS A 14 -2.83 -26.18 -8.52
CA CYS A 14 -1.81 -25.64 -7.65
C CYS A 14 -0.63 -26.60 -7.42
N PRO A 15 0.59 -26.09 -7.21
CA PRO A 15 1.72 -26.91 -6.78
C PRO A 15 1.38 -27.73 -5.53
N LYS A 16 1.94 -28.95 -5.44
CA LYS A 16 1.77 -29.85 -4.27
C LYS A 16 2.59 -29.36 -3.05
N ASN A 17 2.48 -28.08 -2.72
CA ASN A 17 3.12 -27.46 -1.57
C ASN A 17 2.06 -27.14 -0.53
N VAL A 18 2.24 -27.59 0.71
CA VAL A 18 1.25 -27.46 1.79
C VAL A 18 0.93 -26.01 2.09
N ILE A 19 1.95 -25.13 2.14
CA ILE A 19 1.76 -23.69 2.47
C ILE A 19 0.96 -23.01 1.36
N ILE A 20 1.28 -23.30 0.08
CA ILE A 20 0.55 -22.73 -1.06
C ILE A 20 -0.89 -23.18 -1.04
N ARG A 21 -1.13 -24.50 -0.90
CA ARG A 21 -2.49 -25.08 -0.87
C ARG A 21 -3.33 -24.54 0.27
N ASP A 22 -2.77 -24.39 1.46
CA ASP A 22 -3.46 -23.80 2.63
C ASP A 22 -3.87 -22.35 2.36
N ASN A 23 -3.00 -21.54 1.76
CA ASN A 23 -3.33 -20.18 1.36
C ASN A 23 -4.41 -20.10 0.26
N VAL A 24 -4.38 -21.02 -0.70
CA VAL A 24 -5.42 -21.14 -1.75
C VAL A 24 -6.76 -21.49 -1.13
N ILE A 25 -6.82 -22.45 -0.20
CA ILE A 25 -8.04 -22.83 0.52
C ILE A 25 -8.62 -21.61 1.27
N LYS A 26 -7.76 -20.89 1.99
CA LYS A 26 -8.17 -19.66 2.71
C LYS A 26 -8.72 -18.59 1.76
N ALA A 27 -8.06 -18.38 0.62
CA ALA A 27 -8.51 -17.43 -0.40
C ALA A 27 -9.86 -17.85 -1.00
N TRP A 28 -10.01 -19.12 -1.37
CA TRP A 28 -11.27 -19.68 -1.88
C TRP A 28 -12.45 -19.44 -0.95
N HIS A 29 -12.32 -19.84 0.31
CA HIS A 29 -13.39 -19.67 1.29
C HIS A 29 -13.71 -18.20 1.55
N LYS A 30 -12.70 -17.34 1.57
CA LYS A 30 -12.89 -15.91 1.79
C LYS A 30 -13.60 -15.25 0.60
N ILE A 31 -13.19 -15.54 -0.62
CA ILE A 31 -13.78 -14.97 -1.84
C ILE A 31 -15.23 -15.44 -2.01
N ASN A 32 -15.50 -16.72 -1.77
CA ASN A 32 -16.83 -17.29 -1.97
C ASN A 32 -17.77 -17.16 -0.74
N SER A 33 -17.27 -16.58 0.36
CA SER A 33 -18.10 -16.34 1.55
C SER A 33 -19.29 -15.44 1.23
N SER A 34 -20.47 -15.78 1.77
CA SER A 34 -21.68 -14.94 1.68
C SER A 34 -21.57 -13.62 2.43
N LYS A 35 -20.59 -13.51 3.35
CA LYS A 35 -20.30 -12.30 4.11
C LYS A 35 -19.95 -11.10 3.21
N TYR A 36 -19.29 -11.35 2.07
CA TYR A 36 -18.85 -10.31 1.15
C TYR A 36 -19.69 -10.31 -0.12
N LYS A 37 -20.42 -9.23 -0.36
CA LYS A 37 -21.23 -9.03 -1.58
C LYS A 37 -20.34 -8.59 -2.76
N LYS A 38 -19.31 -7.81 -2.49
CA LYS A 38 -18.32 -7.32 -3.45
C LYS A 38 -16.92 -7.35 -2.85
N ILE A 39 -15.93 -7.61 -3.69
CA ILE A 39 -14.52 -7.67 -3.36
C ILE A 39 -13.78 -6.78 -4.34
N VAL A 40 -12.82 -6.02 -3.85
CA VAL A 40 -11.94 -5.20 -4.70
C VAL A 40 -10.57 -5.85 -4.74
N CYS A 41 -10.12 -6.20 -5.94
CA CYS A 41 -8.77 -6.68 -6.22
C CYS A 41 -7.97 -5.56 -6.86
N THR A 42 -6.92 -5.08 -6.18
CA THR A 42 -6.05 -4.03 -6.71
C THR A 42 -4.90 -4.62 -7.50
N ILE A 43 -4.72 -4.18 -8.73
CA ILE A 43 -3.68 -4.67 -9.65
C ILE A 43 -2.59 -3.60 -9.78
N SER A 44 -1.33 -4.00 -9.76
CA SER A 44 -0.18 -3.10 -9.94
C SER A 44 0.56 -3.29 -11.27
N GLY A 45 0.29 -4.39 -11.98
CA GLY A 45 1.00 -4.77 -13.20
C GLY A 45 2.39 -5.37 -12.96
N GLY A 46 2.73 -5.71 -11.70
CA GLY A 46 3.94 -6.46 -11.36
C GLY A 46 3.64 -7.95 -11.16
N SER A 47 4.68 -8.80 -11.20
CA SER A 47 4.56 -10.28 -11.15
C SER A 47 3.74 -10.80 -9.97
N ASP A 48 3.93 -10.27 -8.78
CA ASP A 48 3.18 -10.69 -7.58
C ASP A 48 1.69 -10.37 -7.72
N SER A 49 1.38 -9.22 -8.31
CA SER A 49 0.02 -8.78 -8.61
C SER A 49 -0.66 -9.67 -9.66
N ASP A 50 0.09 -10.14 -10.64
CA ASP A 50 -0.41 -11.03 -11.69
C ASP A 50 -0.75 -12.42 -11.13
N ILE A 51 0.10 -12.96 -10.25
CA ILE A 51 -0.16 -14.23 -9.54
C ILE A 51 -1.41 -14.08 -8.65
N MET A 52 -1.52 -12.96 -7.93
CA MET A 52 -2.70 -12.68 -7.12
C MET A 52 -3.96 -12.56 -7.97
N LEU A 53 -3.88 -11.90 -9.14
CA LEU A 53 -5.01 -11.79 -10.07
C LEU A 53 -5.44 -13.17 -10.58
N ASP A 54 -4.50 -14.01 -11.02
CA ASP A 54 -4.80 -15.38 -11.50
C ASP A 54 -5.51 -16.20 -10.42
N LEU A 55 -4.99 -16.19 -9.19
CA LEU A 55 -5.60 -16.88 -8.06
C LEU A 55 -7.02 -16.37 -7.76
N VAL A 56 -7.18 -15.05 -7.65
CA VAL A 56 -8.47 -14.42 -7.33
C VAL A 56 -9.49 -14.69 -8.44
N TRP A 57 -9.08 -14.56 -9.71
CA TRP A 57 -9.95 -14.79 -10.87
C TRP A 57 -10.46 -16.23 -10.92
N ARG A 58 -9.56 -17.22 -10.70
CA ARG A 58 -9.93 -18.64 -10.67
C ARG A 58 -10.87 -18.99 -9.51
N CYS A 59 -10.67 -18.35 -8.35
CA CYS A 59 -11.49 -18.57 -7.17
C CYS A 59 -12.86 -17.86 -7.23
N ASP A 60 -13.02 -16.82 -8.05
CA ASP A 60 -14.25 -15.99 -8.08
C ASP A 60 -15.34 -16.62 -8.94
N ILE A 61 -15.96 -17.69 -8.45
CA ILE A 61 -17.05 -18.41 -9.15
C ILE A 61 -18.35 -17.58 -9.23
N ASN A 62 -18.52 -16.60 -8.36
CA ASN A 62 -19.72 -15.78 -8.24
C ASN A 62 -19.62 -14.40 -8.89
N ASN A 63 -18.53 -14.09 -9.58
CA ASN A 63 -18.26 -12.80 -10.21
C ASN A 63 -18.42 -11.60 -9.24
N LYS A 64 -17.89 -11.74 -8.03
CA LYS A 64 -17.95 -10.71 -6.97
C LYS A 64 -16.79 -9.73 -7.01
N VAL A 65 -15.74 -10.03 -7.77
CA VAL A 65 -14.48 -9.28 -7.74
C VAL A 65 -14.51 -8.18 -8.79
N ASP A 66 -14.31 -6.95 -8.32
CA ASP A 66 -14.04 -5.78 -9.16
C ASP A 66 -12.52 -5.55 -9.20
N TYR A 67 -11.92 -5.57 -10.39
CA TYR A 67 -10.49 -5.35 -10.59
C TYR A 67 -10.23 -3.87 -10.78
N VAL A 68 -9.27 -3.32 -10.05
CA VAL A 68 -8.97 -1.89 -10.08
C VAL A 68 -7.47 -1.62 -10.17
N TRP A 69 -7.12 -0.58 -10.87
CA TRP A 69 -5.77 -0.06 -10.97
C TRP A 69 -5.73 1.41 -10.56
N PHE A 70 -4.69 1.80 -9.82
CA PHE A 70 -4.48 3.18 -9.39
C PHE A 70 -3.39 3.82 -10.26
N ASP A 71 -3.80 4.69 -11.18
CA ASP A 71 -2.89 5.53 -11.95
C ASP A 71 -2.32 6.62 -11.04
N THR A 72 -1.05 6.49 -10.70
CA THR A 72 -0.35 7.41 -9.80
C THR A 72 0.21 8.64 -10.52
N GLY A 73 0.10 8.70 -11.85
CA GLY A 73 0.65 9.74 -12.70
C GLY A 73 2.15 9.59 -12.97
N LEU A 74 2.74 8.44 -12.65
CA LEU A 74 4.16 8.12 -12.86
C LEU A 74 4.34 6.66 -13.32
N GLU A 75 3.44 6.16 -14.14
CA GLU A 75 3.45 4.76 -14.56
C GLU A 75 4.18 4.57 -15.90
N TYR A 76 4.98 3.51 -15.97
CA TYR A 76 5.63 3.09 -17.21
C TYR A 76 4.61 2.62 -18.24
N GLN A 77 4.93 2.82 -19.53
CA GLN A 77 4.08 2.29 -20.60
C GLN A 77 3.96 0.76 -20.53
N ALA A 78 5.05 0.05 -20.22
CA ALA A 78 5.03 -1.39 -20.03
C ALA A 78 4.00 -1.86 -18.96
N THR A 79 3.78 -1.09 -17.89
CA THR A 79 2.73 -1.39 -16.91
C THR A 79 1.34 -1.30 -17.54
N LYS A 80 1.09 -0.28 -18.35
CA LYS A 80 -0.20 -0.09 -19.03
C LYS A 80 -0.46 -1.19 -20.06
N ASP A 81 0.58 -1.59 -20.77
CA ASP A 81 0.50 -2.68 -21.75
C ASP A 81 0.25 -4.02 -21.07
N GLN A 82 0.89 -4.27 -19.92
CA GLN A 82 0.63 -5.45 -19.07
C GLN A 82 -0.84 -5.50 -18.60
N LEU A 83 -1.41 -4.37 -18.17
CA LEU A 83 -2.81 -4.34 -17.75
C LEU A 83 -3.76 -4.70 -18.90
N LYS A 84 -3.53 -4.21 -20.11
CA LYS A 84 -4.32 -4.58 -21.29
C LYS A 84 -4.19 -6.08 -21.60
N TYR A 85 -2.96 -6.61 -21.57
CA TYR A 85 -2.74 -8.04 -21.73
C TYR A 85 -3.53 -8.89 -20.72
N LEU A 86 -3.58 -8.43 -19.44
CA LEU A 86 -4.33 -9.12 -18.41
C LEU A 86 -5.85 -9.06 -18.66
N GLU A 87 -6.38 -7.91 -19.11
CA GLU A 87 -7.79 -7.77 -19.49
C GLU A 87 -8.17 -8.77 -20.61
N GLU A 88 -7.36 -8.84 -21.66
CA GLU A 88 -7.56 -9.77 -22.78
C GLU A 88 -7.44 -11.22 -22.33
N LYS A 89 -6.40 -11.55 -21.55
CA LYS A 89 -6.10 -12.92 -21.10
C LYS A 89 -7.20 -13.50 -20.21
N TYR A 90 -7.77 -12.71 -19.32
CA TYR A 90 -8.76 -13.18 -18.34
C TYR A 90 -10.21 -12.79 -18.68
N GLY A 91 -10.44 -12.02 -19.75
CA GLY A 91 -11.77 -11.54 -20.13
C GLY A 91 -12.38 -10.65 -19.05
N ILE A 92 -11.58 -9.80 -18.41
CA ILE A 92 -12.00 -8.89 -17.32
C ILE A 92 -11.83 -7.45 -17.73
N THR A 93 -12.44 -6.54 -16.97
CA THR A 93 -12.20 -5.10 -17.08
C THR A 93 -11.47 -4.62 -15.83
N ILE A 94 -10.35 -3.93 -16.00
CA ILE A 94 -9.59 -3.30 -14.93
C ILE A 94 -9.93 -1.81 -14.88
N THR A 95 -10.74 -1.41 -13.90
CA THR A 95 -11.17 -0.02 -13.76
C THR A 95 -10.02 0.84 -13.26
N THR A 96 -9.67 1.87 -14.04
CA THR A 96 -8.61 2.82 -13.67
C THR A 96 -9.14 3.93 -12.76
N TYR A 97 -8.49 4.10 -11.61
CA TYR A 97 -8.72 5.22 -10.71
C TYR A 97 -7.49 6.14 -10.67
N LYS A 98 -7.66 7.38 -11.08
CA LYS A 98 -6.59 8.38 -11.01
C LYS A 98 -6.30 8.77 -9.57
N ALA A 99 -5.03 9.01 -9.27
CA ALA A 99 -4.58 9.59 -8.01
C ALA A 99 -5.35 10.89 -7.70
N ILE A 100 -5.66 11.14 -6.43
CA ILE A 100 -6.21 12.43 -5.98
C ILE A 100 -5.22 13.55 -6.31
N LYS A 101 -3.95 13.26 -6.13
CA LYS A 101 -2.83 14.11 -6.56
C LYS A 101 -1.73 13.18 -7.09
N ALA A 102 -1.31 13.42 -8.33
CA ALA A 102 -0.23 12.66 -8.96
C ALA A 102 1.07 12.75 -8.14
N ILE A 103 1.87 11.68 -8.17
CA ILE A 103 3.11 11.61 -7.38
C ILE A 103 4.01 12.83 -7.57
N PRO A 104 4.33 13.30 -8.80
CA PRO A 104 5.20 14.46 -8.99
C PRO A 104 4.68 15.72 -8.30
N LEU A 105 3.36 15.98 -8.40
CA LEU A 105 2.73 17.15 -7.78
C LEU A 105 2.72 17.00 -6.24
N SER A 106 2.47 15.79 -5.74
CA SER A 106 2.49 15.51 -4.31
C SER A 106 3.89 15.69 -3.72
N CYS A 107 4.93 15.23 -4.42
CA CYS A 107 6.31 15.42 -4.00
C CYS A 107 6.72 16.91 -4.00
N LYS A 108 6.28 17.67 -4.99
CA LYS A 108 6.53 19.12 -5.04
C LYS A 108 5.89 19.88 -3.88
N GLU A 109 4.69 19.48 -3.47
CA GLU A 109 3.91 20.20 -2.46
C GLU A 109 4.22 19.76 -1.02
N TYR A 110 4.38 18.44 -0.81
CA TYR A 110 4.49 17.86 0.54
C TYR A 110 5.87 17.29 0.88
N GLY A 111 6.78 17.28 -0.06
CA GLY A 111 8.11 16.70 0.10
C GLY A 111 8.30 15.34 -0.55
N GLN A 112 9.55 14.99 -0.76
CA GLN A 112 9.97 13.77 -1.44
C GLN A 112 10.14 12.61 -0.46
N PRO A 113 9.92 11.35 -0.89
CA PRO A 113 10.25 10.18 -0.08
C PRO A 113 11.78 10.02 0.02
N PHE A 114 12.25 9.55 1.18
CA PHE A 114 13.67 9.37 1.46
C PHE A 114 13.91 8.00 2.13
N ILE A 115 14.82 7.19 1.59
CA ILE A 115 15.23 5.85 2.02
C ILE A 115 14.05 4.87 2.13
N ALA A 116 13.13 5.10 3.07
CA ALA A 116 11.98 4.24 3.32
C ALA A 116 10.77 5.07 3.75
N LYS A 117 9.57 4.52 3.50
CA LYS A 117 8.32 5.19 3.84
C LYS A 117 8.22 5.60 5.31
N LYS A 118 8.61 4.72 6.24
CA LYS A 118 8.52 4.99 7.67
C LYS A 118 9.55 6.02 8.11
N THR A 119 10.75 5.97 7.55
CA THR A 119 11.79 6.99 7.74
C THR A 119 11.31 8.35 7.26
N SER A 120 10.71 8.42 6.08
CA SER A 120 10.13 9.65 5.54
C SER A 120 9.01 10.23 6.43
N ASP A 121 8.15 9.38 6.99
CA ASP A 121 7.10 9.79 7.94
C ASP A 121 7.71 10.39 9.23
N TYR A 122 8.75 9.76 9.79
CA TYR A 122 9.41 10.28 10.98
C TYR A 122 10.11 11.60 10.71
N ILE A 123 10.88 11.72 9.63
CA ILE A 123 11.55 12.96 9.23
C ILE A 123 10.52 14.06 8.99
N HIS A 124 9.43 13.75 8.26
CA HIS A 124 8.35 14.71 8.03
C HIS A 124 7.76 15.28 9.31
N ARG A 125 7.52 14.42 10.31
CA ARG A 125 7.00 14.87 11.62
C ARG A 125 7.98 15.77 12.33
N LEU A 126 9.27 15.46 12.33
CA LEU A 126 10.31 16.28 12.92
C LEU A 126 10.40 17.63 12.21
N GLN A 127 10.48 17.67 10.88
CA GLN A 127 10.53 18.90 10.09
C GLN A 127 9.32 19.81 10.35
N ARG A 128 8.10 19.25 10.42
CA ARG A 128 6.88 20.02 10.68
C ARG A 128 6.86 20.73 12.03
N HIS A 129 7.61 20.25 12.99
CA HIS A 129 7.72 20.82 14.33
C HIS A 129 9.00 21.60 14.55
N GLY A 130 9.74 21.92 13.47
CA GLY A 130 10.95 22.74 13.54
C GLY A 130 12.08 22.07 14.31
N PHE A 131 12.20 20.72 14.19
CA PHE A 131 13.22 19.96 14.89
C PHE A 131 14.62 20.42 14.48
N ILE A 132 15.46 20.73 15.49
CA ILE A 132 16.87 20.98 15.29
C ILE A 132 17.58 19.62 15.27
N TRP A 133 18.31 19.33 14.18
CA TRP A 133 19.00 18.05 13.96
C TRP A 133 20.23 17.95 14.88
N GLU A 134 20.00 17.52 16.12
CA GLU A 134 21.01 17.44 17.18
C GLU A 134 20.96 16.10 17.90
N ASP A 135 22.07 15.72 18.54
CA ASP A 135 22.15 14.50 19.35
C ASP A 135 21.97 14.84 20.83
N LYS A 136 20.70 14.81 21.27
CA LYS A 136 20.31 14.95 22.68
C LYS A 136 19.56 13.70 23.15
N SER A 137 19.38 13.58 24.45
CA SER A 137 18.61 12.50 25.07
C SER A 137 17.13 12.55 24.64
N PHE A 138 16.46 11.38 24.68
CA PHE A 138 15.03 11.31 24.37
C PHE A 138 14.20 12.18 25.34
N GLU A 139 14.59 12.19 26.61
CA GLU A 139 13.93 12.94 27.69
C GLU A 139 13.96 14.46 27.44
N GLU A 140 15.10 14.98 27.01
CA GLU A 140 15.25 16.39 26.66
C GLU A 140 14.45 16.76 25.42
N LEU A 141 14.56 15.95 24.36
CA LEU A 141 13.90 16.22 23.09
C LEU A 141 12.37 16.12 23.20
N VAL A 142 11.83 15.20 24.01
CA VAL A 142 10.38 15.06 24.16
C VAL A 142 9.76 16.24 24.91
N GLN A 143 10.52 16.91 25.79
CA GLN A 143 10.06 18.12 26.45
C GLN A 143 9.94 19.28 25.45
N THR A 144 10.89 19.37 24.52
CA THR A 144 10.90 20.43 23.49
C THR A 144 9.88 20.15 22.36
N TYR A 145 9.74 18.88 21.98
CA TYR A 145 8.90 18.44 20.85
C TYR A 145 7.87 17.35 21.25
N PRO A 146 6.93 17.64 22.15
CA PRO A 146 6.03 16.62 22.72
C PRO A 146 5.15 15.91 21.69
N ASN A 147 4.81 16.58 20.59
CA ASN A 147 4.00 16.03 19.51
C ASN A 147 4.77 15.09 18.56
N CYS A 148 6.09 14.96 18.75
CA CYS A 148 6.97 14.15 17.90
C CYS A 148 7.41 12.83 18.55
N ARG A 149 6.81 12.42 19.68
CA ARG A 149 7.27 11.30 20.50
C ARG A 149 7.72 10.06 19.69
N SER A 150 6.92 9.57 18.77
CA SER A 150 7.26 8.37 17.99
C SER A 150 8.44 8.59 17.01
N ALA A 151 8.57 9.79 16.46
CA ALA A 151 9.71 10.16 15.62
C ALA A 151 10.99 10.34 16.44
N LEU A 152 10.87 10.90 17.65
CA LEU A 152 11.98 11.00 18.60
C LEU A 152 12.43 9.64 19.11
N MET A 153 11.53 8.68 19.34
CA MET A 153 11.91 7.29 19.65
C MET A 153 12.75 6.68 18.55
N TRP A 154 12.42 6.94 17.28
CA TRP A 154 13.25 6.53 16.15
C TRP A 154 14.61 7.23 16.15
N TRP A 155 14.64 8.54 16.33
CA TRP A 155 15.87 9.35 16.33
C TRP A 155 16.83 8.98 17.46
N CYS A 156 16.30 8.74 18.66
CA CYS A 156 17.07 8.41 19.86
C CYS A 156 17.32 6.92 20.06
N ASN A 157 16.92 6.06 19.12
CA ASN A 157 17.07 4.59 19.21
C ASN A 157 16.37 3.94 20.43
N THR A 158 15.25 4.49 20.87
CA THR A 158 14.52 4.01 22.05
C THR A 158 13.31 3.14 21.73
N ASN A 159 13.06 2.79 20.45
CA ASN A 159 12.03 1.82 20.10
C ASN A 159 12.44 0.41 20.54
N GLN A 160 11.49 -0.36 21.04
CA GLN A 160 11.70 -1.77 21.42
C GLN A 160 12.13 -2.62 20.22
N SER A 161 11.52 -2.40 19.06
CA SER A 161 11.91 -3.08 17.82
C SER A 161 12.99 -2.28 17.10
N ASP A 162 14.14 -2.92 16.88
CA ASP A 162 15.31 -2.31 16.24
C ASP A 162 15.05 -1.83 14.81
N GLN A 163 14.12 -2.48 14.11
CA GLN A 163 13.70 -2.07 12.76
C GLN A 163 13.13 -0.64 12.70
N PHE A 164 12.69 -0.08 13.82
CA PHE A 164 12.14 1.27 13.93
C PHE A 164 13.10 2.25 14.62
N ASN A 165 14.39 1.97 14.61
CA ASN A 165 15.45 2.83 15.12
C ASN A 165 16.33 3.35 13.98
N ILE A 166 16.83 4.60 14.10
CA ILE A 166 17.67 5.22 13.06
C ILE A 166 19.00 4.48 12.87
N ARG A 167 19.54 3.87 13.93
CA ARG A 167 20.79 3.08 13.88
C ARG A 167 20.77 1.94 12.88
N ARG A 168 19.57 1.49 12.43
CA ARG A 168 19.46 0.50 11.35
C ARG A 168 20.06 1.02 10.03
N ASN A 169 20.00 2.33 9.81
CA ASN A 169 20.65 2.99 8.69
C ASN A 169 21.95 3.61 9.20
N LYS A 170 23.04 2.81 9.16
CA LYS A 170 24.35 3.23 9.68
C LYS A 170 24.77 4.57 9.10
N GLY A 171 25.24 5.48 9.97
CA GLY A 171 25.72 6.81 9.61
C GLY A 171 24.61 7.80 9.24
N LEU A 172 23.32 7.41 9.22
CA LEU A 172 22.25 8.32 8.82
C LEU A 172 22.04 9.46 9.82
N LYS A 173 22.15 9.19 11.12
CA LYS A 173 21.99 10.20 12.16
C LYS A 173 23.06 11.26 12.08
N GLU A 174 24.29 10.83 12.03
CA GLU A 174 25.47 11.67 11.90
C GLU A 174 25.39 12.52 10.61
N PHE A 175 25.07 11.87 9.49
CA PHE A 175 24.88 12.57 8.22
C PHE A 175 23.82 13.65 8.29
N MET A 176 22.68 13.42 8.95
CA MET A 176 21.58 14.40 9.06
C MET A 176 21.90 15.52 10.04
N ILE A 177 22.75 15.29 11.03
CA ILE A 177 23.26 16.34 11.92
C ILE A 177 24.21 17.27 11.17
N GLU A 178 25.12 16.69 10.40
CA GLU A 178 26.12 17.46 9.61
C GLU A 178 25.48 18.13 8.39
N ASN A 179 24.45 17.49 7.80
CA ASN A 179 23.76 17.95 6.60
C ASN A 179 22.24 17.98 6.85
N PRO A 180 21.73 18.95 7.61
CA PRO A 180 20.30 19.08 7.84
C PRO A 180 19.55 19.20 6.51
N PRO A 181 18.46 18.44 6.28
CA PRO A 181 17.74 18.49 5.02
C PRO A 181 17.10 19.87 4.83
N ASP A 182 17.47 20.54 3.73
CA ASP A 182 16.97 21.85 3.30
C ASP A 182 15.69 21.77 2.43
N PHE A 183 15.23 20.56 2.16
CA PHE A 183 14.00 20.28 1.43
C PHE A 183 13.03 19.43 2.27
N LEU A 184 11.74 19.46 1.89
CA LEU A 184 10.72 18.68 2.60
C LEU A 184 10.84 17.20 2.25
N ILE A 185 10.83 16.36 3.29
CA ILE A 185 10.79 14.90 3.19
C ILE A 185 9.44 14.41 3.69
N SER A 186 8.78 13.52 2.94
CA SER A 186 7.46 13.03 3.32
C SER A 186 7.08 11.72 2.60
N ASP A 187 6.16 10.97 3.22
CA ASP A 187 5.52 9.79 2.61
C ASP A 187 4.15 10.11 1.98
N LYS A 188 3.78 11.38 1.88
CA LYS A 188 2.44 11.84 1.46
C LYS A 188 2.07 11.43 0.04
N CYS A 189 3.05 11.30 -0.86
CA CYS A 189 2.82 10.83 -2.23
C CYS A 189 2.04 9.50 -2.26
N CYS A 190 2.38 8.53 -1.41
CA CYS A 190 1.67 7.25 -1.33
C CYS A 190 0.23 7.41 -0.80
N SER A 191 0.00 8.34 0.12
CA SER A 191 -1.34 8.60 0.66
C SER A 191 -2.27 9.19 -0.41
N TYR A 192 -1.82 10.17 -1.16
CA TYR A 192 -2.62 10.82 -2.21
C TYR A 192 -2.76 9.98 -3.48
N ALA A 193 -1.74 9.19 -3.82
CA ALA A 193 -1.77 8.38 -5.03
C ALA A 193 -2.60 7.10 -4.90
N LYS A 194 -2.59 6.47 -3.71
CA LYS A 194 -3.21 5.13 -3.53
C LYS A 194 -4.17 5.06 -2.36
N LYS A 195 -3.72 5.34 -1.13
CA LYS A 195 -4.53 5.08 0.09
C LYS A 195 -5.84 5.85 0.12
N ASN A 196 -5.79 7.16 -0.11
CA ASN A 196 -6.99 8.00 -0.05
C ASN A 196 -7.95 7.71 -1.22
N VAL A 197 -7.42 7.28 -2.38
CA VAL A 197 -8.24 6.82 -3.51
C VAL A 197 -8.99 5.55 -3.12
N LEU A 198 -8.29 4.56 -2.55
CA LEU A 198 -8.91 3.32 -2.08
C LEU A 198 -9.97 3.59 -1.01
N HIS A 199 -9.70 4.45 -0.03
CA HIS A 199 -10.69 4.81 0.99
C HIS A 199 -11.94 5.45 0.39
N LYS A 200 -11.80 6.35 -0.57
CA LYS A 200 -12.95 6.94 -1.30
C LYS A 200 -13.73 5.87 -2.06
N LEU A 201 -13.04 4.96 -2.74
CA LEU A 201 -13.64 3.85 -3.46
C LEU A 201 -14.46 2.96 -2.52
N LEU A 202 -13.87 2.47 -1.43
CA LEU A 202 -14.56 1.62 -0.45
C LEU A 202 -15.75 2.32 0.20
N SER A 203 -15.62 3.61 0.53
CA SER A 203 -16.72 4.42 1.06
C SER A 203 -17.87 4.58 0.06
N SER A 204 -17.58 4.63 -1.24
CA SER A 204 -18.61 4.68 -2.29
C SER A 204 -19.35 3.35 -2.44
N PHE A 205 -18.66 2.22 -2.30
CA PHE A 205 -19.29 0.90 -2.29
C PHE A 205 -20.20 0.70 -1.07
N ALA A 206 -19.74 1.06 0.11
CA ALA A 206 -20.56 0.97 1.33
C ALA A 206 -21.86 1.77 1.20
N ARG A 207 -21.80 2.99 0.66
CA ARG A 207 -23.00 3.83 0.41
C ARG A 207 -23.96 3.21 -0.60
N ARG A 208 -23.47 2.63 -1.71
CA ARG A 208 -24.33 1.95 -2.70
C ARG A 208 -25.03 0.74 -2.11
N LEU A 209 -24.36 -0.04 -1.26
CA LEU A 209 -24.97 -1.19 -0.60
C LEU A 209 -26.07 -0.78 0.39
N CYS A 210 -25.88 0.32 1.14
CA CYS A 210 -26.94 0.88 2.02
C CYS A 210 -28.16 1.39 1.24
N SER A 211 -27.96 2.00 0.08
CA SER A 211 -29.08 2.52 -0.74
C SER A 211 -29.92 1.42 -1.41
N ILE A 212 -29.34 0.23 -1.63
CA ILE A 212 -30.08 -0.93 -2.18
C ILE A 212 -30.88 -1.66 -1.10
N SER A 213 -30.46 -1.61 0.16
CA SER A 213 -31.18 -2.26 1.27
C SER A 213 -32.38 -1.44 1.79
N GLN A 214 -32.59 -0.22 1.29
CA GLN A 214 -33.71 0.64 1.64
C GLN A 214 -34.82 0.70 0.56
N ARG A 215 -34.72 -0.13 -0.48
CA ARG A 215 -35.75 -0.37 -1.48
C ARG A 215 -36.21 -1.83 -1.40
#